data_165ffca56cf52f3bfb21696a630bdf41
#
_entry.id   165ffca56cf52f3bfb21696a630bdf41
#
_cell.length_a   1.000
_cell.length_b   1.000
_cell.length_c   1.000
_cell.angle_alpha   90.00
_cell.angle_beta   90.00
_cell.angle_gamma   90.00
#
_symmetry.space_group_name_H-M   'P 1'
#
loop_
_entity.id
_entity.type
_entity.pdbx_description
1 polymer ?
#
loop_
_entity_poly.entity_id
_entity_poly.type
_entity_poly.pdbx_seq_one_letter_code
_entity_poly.pdbx_strand_id
1 'polypeptide(L)'
;MYVDIVIVNGKCMTMENDGTWDWIAVKDGKIFELGEGHDYMPLVDDPSIVIDAAGKTVMPGFIDSHFHLVQTAMNEKSVNLNNVKSFEEIGKLIREQEIKNPGECIFGVRLDNADLKEGVFPDRMVLDKFSNNVPVCINSLDYQVSMLNTYGLLYYKIPFYMNGVEMDENGVATGIIRGRANAALRTDQLEIGRASCRERV
;
A
#
# COMPACT_ATOMS: atom_id res chain seq x y z
N MET A 1 39.74 -20.80 10.43
CA MET A 1 38.74 -20.00 11.19
C MET A 1 37.41 -20.19 10.50
N TYR A 2 36.39 -20.65 11.21
CA TYR A 2 35.11 -21.02 10.61
C TYR A 2 34.09 -19.87 10.71
N VAL A 3 33.14 -19.84 9.79
CA VAL A 3 32.09 -18.82 9.68
C VAL A 3 30.72 -19.37 10.05
N ASP A 4 29.76 -18.50 10.34
CA ASP A 4 28.42 -18.92 10.79
C ASP A 4 27.54 -19.29 9.60
N ILE A 5 27.60 -18.48 8.52
CA ILE A 5 26.79 -18.65 7.31
C ILE A 5 27.66 -18.43 6.08
N VAL A 6 27.46 -19.25 5.05
CA VAL A 6 27.98 -18.99 3.70
C VAL A 6 26.82 -19.05 2.72
N ILE A 7 26.65 -18.01 1.91
CA ILE A 7 25.73 -17.97 0.76
C ILE A 7 26.57 -18.26 -0.47
N VAL A 8 26.22 -19.30 -1.20
CA VAL A 8 26.99 -19.80 -2.35
C VAL A 8 26.16 -19.79 -3.64
N ASN A 9 26.81 -19.96 -4.78
CA ASN A 9 26.18 -20.03 -6.10
C ASN A 9 25.27 -18.83 -6.37
N GLY A 10 25.64 -17.64 -5.90
CA GLY A 10 24.88 -16.40 -6.10
C GLY A 10 25.57 -15.45 -7.05
N LYS A 11 24.82 -14.46 -7.54
CA LYS A 11 25.38 -13.22 -8.09
C LYS A 11 25.36 -12.18 -6.99
N CYS A 12 26.43 -12.15 -6.17
CA CYS A 12 26.48 -11.30 -4.99
C CYS A 12 26.99 -9.90 -5.35
N MET A 13 26.18 -8.88 -5.08
CA MET A 13 26.47 -7.47 -5.37
C MET A 13 26.61 -6.72 -4.04
N THR A 14 27.77 -6.09 -3.81
CA THR A 14 28.02 -5.32 -2.57
C THR A 14 27.48 -3.91 -2.64
N MET A 15 27.19 -3.41 -3.82
CA MET A 15 26.82 -2.02 -4.12
C MET A 15 27.92 -0.98 -3.84
N GLU A 16 29.15 -1.41 -3.49
CA GLU A 16 30.32 -0.53 -3.32
C GLU A 16 31.06 -0.30 -4.64
N ASN A 17 30.98 -1.27 -5.54
CA ASN A 17 31.57 -1.23 -6.88
C ASN A 17 30.74 -2.08 -7.86
N ASP A 18 31.07 -2.07 -9.13
CA ASP A 18 30.38 -2.84 -10.18
C ASP A 18 30.74 -4.34 -10.18
N GLY A 19 31.54 -4.79 -9.24
CA GLY A 19 31.95 -6.20 -9.10
C GLY A 19 30.84 -7.09 -8.59
N THR A 20 30.88 -8.35 -8.98
CA THR A 20 30.03 -9.40 -8.44
C THR A 20 30.87 -10.56 -7.94
N TRP A 21 30.38 -11.25 -6.91
CA TRP A 21 31.04 -12.36 -6.26
C TRP A 21 30.11 -13.57 -6.28
N ASP A 22 30.68 -14.78 -6.27
CA ASP A 22 29.89 -16.01 -6.33
C ASP A 22 29.39 -16.46 -4.94
N TRP A 23 30.05 -15.99 -3.89
CA TRP A 23 29.68 -16.32 -2.52
C TRP A 23 29.98 -15.19 -1.51
N ILE A 24 29.27 -15.24 -0.37
CA ILE A 24 29.43 -14.35 0.79
C ILE A 24 29.54 -15.22 2.04
N ALA A 25 30.58 -15.00 2.85
CA ALA A 25 30.73 -15.59 4.17
C ALA A 25 30.37 -14.55 5.26
N VAL A 26 29.61 -14.97 6.27
CA VAL A 26 29.15 -14.16 7.39
C VAL A 26 29.66 -14.77 8.69
N LYS A 27 30.21 -13.92 9.56
CA LYS A 27 30.64 -14.27 10.91
C LYS A 27 30.24 -13.18 11.89
N ASP A 28 29.70 -13.57 13.04
CA ASP A 28 29.26 -12.65 14.11
C ASP A 28 28.33 -11.54 13.56
N GLY A 29 27.44 -11.89 12.62
CA GLY A 29 26.48 -10.97 12.00
C GLY A 29 27.08 -9.95 11.03
N LYS A 30 28.34 -10.14 10.60
CA LYS A 30 29.03 -9.26 9.65
C LYS A 30 29.51 -10.04 8.44
N ILE A 31 29.59 -9.37 7.29
CA ILE A 31 30.26 -9.93 6.11
C ILE A 31 31.74 -10.09 6.47
N PHE A 32 32.20 -11.34 6.45
CA PHE A 32 33.58 -11.70 6.78
C PHE A 32 34.46 -11.72 5.54
N GLU A 33 33.97 -12.34 4.45
CA GLU A 33 34.72 -12.49 3.20
C GLU A 33 33.77 -12.65 2.02
N LEU A 34 34.24 -12.32 0.84
CA LEU A 34 33.57 -12.44 -0.45
C LEU A 34 34.54 -13.15 -1.40
N GLY A 35 34.05 -14.00 -2.30
CA GLY A 35 34.93 -14.67 -3.23
C GLY A 35 34.24 -15.27 -4.45
N GLU A 36 35.04 -15.93 -5.25
CA GLU A 36 34.64 -16.56 -6.50
C GLU A 36 34.79 -18.10 -6.42
N GLY A 37 34.06 -18.81 -7.28
CA GLY A 37 34.12 -20.27 -7.35
C GLY A 37 33.78 -20.95 -6.05
N HIS A 38 34.69 -21.84 -5.56
CA HIS A 38 34.48 -22.67 -4.37
C HIS A 38 35.50 -22.36 -3.25
N ASP A 39 36.16 -21.24 -3.26
CA ASP A 39 37.21 -20.88 -2.30
C ASP A 39 36.70 -20.75 -0.86
N TYR A 40 35.38 -20.72 -0.67
CA TYR A 40 34.72 -20.74 0.63
C TYR A 40 34.87 -22.06 1.42
N MET A 41 35.18 -23.16 0.78
CA MET A 41 35.21 -24.50 1.39
C MET A 41 36.02 -24.56 2.70
N PRO A 42 37.22 -23.94 2.82
CA PRO A 42 38.00 -23.95 4.06
C PRO A 42 37.39 -23.15 5.20
N LEU A 43 36.37 -22.32 4.93
CA LEU A 43 35.66 -21.49 5.91
C LEU A 43 34.47 -22.19 6.56
N VAL A 44 34.04 -23.33 6.00
CA VAL A 44 32.85 -24.07 6.42
C VAL A 44 33.23 -25.21 7.35
N ASP A 45 32.52 -25.37 8.45
CA ASP A 45 32.57 -26.54 9.33
C ASP A 45 31.16 -27.08 9.62
N ASP A 46 31.05 -28.10 10.46
CA ASP A 46 29.79 -28.81 10.72
C ASP A 46 28.64 -27.89 11.26
N PRO A 47 28.88 -26.89 12.14
CA PRO A 47 27.84 -25.95 12.55
C PRO A 47 27.56 -24.82 11.56
N SER A 48 28.34 -24.64 10.49
CA SER A 48 28.11 -23.57 9.50
C SER A 48 26.86 -23.81 8.66
N ILE A 49 26.08 -22.77 8.46
CA ILE A 49 24.89 -22.80 7.60
C ILE A 49 25.31 -22.45 6.16
N VAL A 50 25.10 -23.37 5.23
CA VAL A 50 25.33 -23.14 3.79
C VAL A 50 24.02 -22.91 3.09
N ILE A 51 23.86 -21.74 2.46
CA ILE A 51 22.67 -21.34 1.71
C ILE A 51 23.02 -21.30 0.22
N ASP A 52 22.41 -22.16 -0.58
CA ASP A 52 22.55 -22.14 -2.03
C ASP A 52 21.60 -21.10 -2.65
N ALA A 53 22.14 -20.06 -3.23
CA ALA A 53 21.37 -19.01 -3.92
C ALA A 53 20.86 -19.44 -5.30
N ALA A 54 21.30 -20.60 -5.81
CA ALA A 54 20.87 -21.19 -7.08
C ALA A 54 20.91 -20.20 -8.27
N GLY A 55 21.99 -19.44 -8.39
CA GLY A 55 22.19 -18.44 -9.45
C GLY A 55 21.43 -17.13 -9.27
N LYS A 56 20.72 -16.96 -8.15
CA LYS A 56 19.97 -15.72 -7.88
C LYS A 56 20.88 -14.58 -7.44
N THR A 57 20.38 -13.35 -7.61
CA THR A 57 21.08 -12.15 -7.13
C THR A 57 20.95 -12.06 -5.60
N VAL A 58 22.09 -11.85 -4.95
CA VAL A 58 22.21 -11.55 -3.52
C VAL A 58 22.71 -10.12 -3.38
N MET A 59 21.99 -9.29 -2.65
CA MET A 59 22.30 -7.87 -2.50
C MET A 59 21.89 -7.39 -1.10
N PRO A 60 22.40 -6.24 -0.63
CA PRO A 60 21.95 -5.64 0.63
C PRO A 60 20.44 -5.39 0.61
N GLY A 61 19.80 -5.54 1.78
CA GLY A 61 18.39 -5.19 1.94
C GLY A 61 18.15 -3.72 1.62
N PHE A 62 16.99 -3.41 1.06
CA PHE A 62 16.62 -2.05 0.73
C PHE A 62 16.41 -1.22 1.99
N ILE A 63 16.94 0.00 1.98
CA ILE A 63 16.67 1.04 2.98
C ILE A 63 15.88 2.12 2.26
N ASP A 64 14.57 2.19 2.54
CA ASP A 64 13.71 3.24 2.00
C ASP A 64 13.71 4.43 2.96
N SER A 65 14.36 5.51 2.57
CA SER A 65 14.46 6.73 3.37
C SER A 65 13.22 7.63 3.31
N HIS A 66 12.25 7.32 2.43
CA HIS A 66 11.00 8.04 2.28
C HIS A 66 9.84 7.05 2.11
N PHE A 67 9.34 6.51 3.21
CA PHE A 67 8.30 5.50 3.19
C PHE A 67 7.08 5.89 4.03
N HIS A 68 5.90 5.85 3.43
CA HIS A 68 4.63 6.14 4.09
C HIS A 68 4.04 4.86 4.70
N LEU A 69 4.66 4.34 5.77
CA LEU A 69 4.32 3.04 6.37
C LEU A 69 2.82 2.91 6.70
N VAL A 70 2.24 3.92 7.37
CA VAL A 70 0.83 3.89 7.78
C VAL A 70 -0.09 3.84 6.56
N GLN A 71 0.19 4.67 5.55
CA GLN A 71 -0.60 4.69 4.32
C GLN A 71 -0.50 3.38 3.56
N THR A 72 0.68 2.79 3.47
CA THR A 72 0.89 1.49 2.82
C THR A 72 0.12 0.39 3.55
N ALA A 73 0.20 0.34 4.88
CA ALA A 73 -0.54 -0.64 5.67
C ALA A 73 -2.07 -0.49 5.55
N MET A 74 -2.58 0.74 5.41
CA MET A 74 -3.99 1.00 5.13
C MET A 74 -4.38 0.53 3.73
N ASN A 75 -3.52 0.76 2.73
CA ASN A 75 -3.77 0.37 1.35
C ASN A 75 -3.87 -1.15 1.16
N GLU A 76 -3.17 -1.95 1.96
CA GLU A 76 -3.24 -3.42 1.94
C GLU A 76 -4.67 -3.95 2.22
N LYS A 77 -5.45 -3.22 3.01
CA LYS A 77 -6.84 -3.56 3.34
C LYS A 77 -7.86 -2.88 2.43
N SER A 78 -7.41 -1.98 1.58
CA SER A 78 -8.27 -1.16 0.72
C SER A 78 -8.54 -1.85 -0.62
N VAL A 79 -9.63 -1.48 -1.26
CA VAL A 79 -9.94 -1.85 -2.65
C VAL A 79 -8.98 -1.11 -3.57
N ASN A 80 -8.13 -1.86 -4.27
CA ASN A 80 -7.21 -1.28 -5.24
C ASN A 80 -7.96 -0.99 -6.56
N LEU A 81 -8.08 0.28 -6.91
CA LEU A 81 -8.78 0.76 -8.11
C LEU A 81 -7.82 1.19 -9.23
N ASN A 82 -6.56 0.78 -9.14
CA ASN A 82 -5.59 1.05 -10.19
C ASN A 82 -6.01 0.39 -11.52
N ASN A 83 -5.98 1.14 -12.61
CA ASN A 83 -6.35 0.71 -13.96
C ASN A 83 -7.83 0.28 -14.16
N VAL A 84 -8.72 0.58 -13.24
CA VAL A 84 -10.16 0.40 -13.43
C VAL A 84 -10.67 1.32 -14.55
N LYS A 85 -11.53 0.82 -15.44
CA LYS A 85 -11.92 1.52 -16.68
C LYS A 85 -13.36 2.04 -16.67
N SER A 86 -14.15 1.71 -15.66
CA SER A 86 -15.57 2.14 -15.62
C SER A 86 -16.15 2.17 -14.21
N PHE A 87 -17.25 2.90 -14.05
CA PHE A 87 -18.04 2.88 -12.82
C PHE A 87 -18.60 1.49 -12.49
N GLU A 88 -18.94 0.67 -13.50
CA GLU A 88 -19.39 -0.70 -13.27
C GLU A 88 -18.31 -1.56 -12.63
N GLU A 89 -17.05 -1.42 -13.06
CA GLU A 89 -15.92 -2.14 -12.45
C GLU A 89 -15.70 -1.70 -11.02
N ILE A 90 -15.76 -0.39 -10.74
CA ILE A 90 -15.71 0.13 -9.35
C ILE A 90 -16.82 -0.51 -8.52
N GLY A 91 -18.05 -0.50 -9.01
CA GLY A 91 -19.20 -1.07 -8.31
C GLY A 91 -19.08 -2.56 -8.05
N LYS A 92 -18.47 -3.33 -8.96
CA LYS A 92 -18.18 -4.74 -8.75
C LYS A 92 -17.22 -4.94 -7.59
N LEU A 93 -16.11 -4.22 -7.58
CA LEU A 93 -15.08 -4.34 -6.52
C LEU A 93 -15.60 -3.89 -5.16
N ILE A 94 -16.43 -2.83 -5.10
CA ILE A 94 -17.08 -2.38 -3.85
C ILE A 94 -17.99 -3.48 -3.30
N ARG A 95 -18.86 -4.07 -4.14
CA ARG A 95 -19.76 -5.16 -3.70
C ARG A 95 -19.00 -6.41 -3.25
N GLU A 96 -17.94 -6.79 -3.94
CA GLU A 96 -17.08 -7.90 -3.53
C GLU A 96 -16.46 -7.65 -2.15
N GLN A 97 -16.01 -6.42 -1.87
CA GLN A 97 -15.45 -6.03 -0.58
C GLN A 97 -16.52 -6.03 0.52
N GLU A 98 -17.74 -5.54 0.24
CA GLU A 98 -18.85 -5.54 1.21
C GLU A 98 -19.27 -6.96 1.59
N ILE A 99 -19.29 -7.90 0.62
CA ILE A 99 -19.56 -9.31 0.88
C ILE A 99 -18.46 -9.94 1.74
N LYS A 100 -17.21 -9.61 1.46
CA LYS A 100 -16.04 -10.15 2.17
C LYS A 100 -15.95 -9.66 3.61
N ASN A 101 -16.31 -8.40 3.86
CA ASN A 101 -16.21 -7.74 5.16
C ASN A 101 -17.54 -7.01 5.49
N PRO A 102 -18.60 -7.75 5.85
CA PRO A 102 -19.92 -7.15 6.07
C PRO A 102 -19.92 -6.13 7.20
N GLY A 103 -20.50 -4.95 6.95
CA GLY A 103 -20.64 -3.88 7.94
C GLY A 103 -19.40 -3.02 8.15
N GLU A 104 -18.28 -3.32 7.52
CA GLU A 104 -17.07 -2.50 7.61
C GLU A 104 -17.10 -1.35 6.60
N CYS A 105 -16.38 -0.26 6.92
CA CYS A 105 -16.14 0.83 5.98
C CYS A 105 -15.33 0.33 4.79
N ILE A 106 -15.71 0.73 3.59
CA ILE A 106 -15.01 0.38 2.35
C ILE A 106 -14.10 1.54 1.94
N PHE A 107 -12.80 1.27 1.92
CA PHE A 107 -11.80 2.20 1.41
C PHE A 107 -11.35 1.76 0.02
N GLY A 108 -11.44 2.68 -0.95
CA GLY A 108 -10.86 2.54 -2.27
C GLY A 108 -9.65 3.45 -2.44
N VAL A 109 -8.63 3.00 -3.17
CA VAL A 109 -7.41 3.77 -3.39
C VAL A 109 -6.94 3.68 -4.85
N ARG A 110 -6.17 4.68 -5.26
CA ARG A 110 -5.52 4.74 -6.59
C ARG A 110 -6.48 4.88 -7.76
N LEU A 111 -7.62 5.54 -7.57
CA LEU A 111 -8.51 5.84 -8.67
C LEU A 111 -7.97 7.01 -9.50
N ASP A 112 -7.79 6.79 -10.80
CA ASP A 112 -7.52 7.86 -11.77
C ASP A 112 -8.75 8.04 -12.66
N ASN A 113 -9.33 9.25 -12.68
CA ASN A 113 -10.49 9.53 -13.52
C ASN A 113 -10.13 9.57 -15.02
N ALA A 114 -8.85 9.81 -15.38
CA ALA A 114 -8.40 9.76 -16.76
C ALA A 114 -8.46 8.34 -17.36
N ASP A 115 -8.39 7.33 -16.51
CA ASP A 115 -8.52 5.92 -16.91
C ASP A 115 -9.95 5.48 -17.13
N LEU A 116 -10.93 6.22 -16.59
CA LEU A 116 -12.34 5.88 -16.66
C LEU A 116 -12.96 6.29 -18.00
N LYS A 117 -13.80 5.43 -18.57
CA LYS A 117 -14.59 5.77 -19.76
C LYS A 117 -15.52 6.97 -19.56
N GLU A 118 -15.95 7.22 -18.31
CA GLU A 118 -16.77 8.37 -17.94
C GLU A 118 -15.95 9.67 -17.85
N GLY A 119 -14.61 9.60 -17.72
CA GLY A 119 -13.72 10.75 -17.68
C GLY A 119 -13.85 11.64 -16.44
N VAL A 120 -14.68 11.25 -15.48
CA VAL A 120 -14.97 11.99 -14.25
C VAL A 120 -14.92 11.07 -13.03
N PHE A 121 -14.75 11.65 -11.85
CA PHE A 121 -14.87 10.88 -10.61
C PHE A 121 -16.33 10.49 -10.31
N PRO A 122 -16.58 9.31 -9.72
CA PRO A 122 -17.93 8.93 -9.29
C PRO A 122 -18.41 9.84 -8.16
N ASP A 123 -19.57 10.43 -8.30
CA ASP A 123 -20.25 11.17 -7.26
C ASP A 123 -20.96 10.24 -6.25
N ARG A 124 -21.56 10.82 -5.20
CA ARG A 124 -22.28 10.05 -4.19
C ARG A 124 -23.43 9.24 -4.77
N MET A 125 -24.11 9.78 -5.79
CA MET A 125 -25.28 9.11 -6.41
C MET A 125 -24.86 7.86 -7.19
N VAL A 126 -23.68 7.88 -7.78
CA VAL A 126 -23.05 6.71 -8.41
C VAL A 126 -22.64 5.70 -7.36
N LEU A 127 -21.96 6.14 -6.30
CA LEU A 127 -21.47 5.27 -5.21
C LEU A 127 -22.61 4.64 -4.41
N ASP A 128 -23.72 5.36 -4.19
CA ASP A 128 -24.92 4.86 -3.50
C ASP A 128 -25.59 3.69 -4.24
N LYS A 129 -25.41 3.60 -5.58
CA LYS A 129 -25.89 2.44 -6.37
C LYS A 129 -25.07 1.17 -6.12
N PHE A 130 -23.86 1.31 -5.63
CA PHE A 130 -22.95 0.19 -5.40
C PHE A 130 -23.01 -0.32 -3.97
N SER A 131 -23.07 0.59 -2.99
CA SER A 131 -23.32 0.31 -1.57
C SER A 131 -24.01 1.51 -0.91
N ASN A 132 -25.11 1.24 -0.22
CA ASN A 132 -25.85 2.21 0.58
C ASN A 132 -26.01 1.79 2.04
N ASN A 133 -25.33 0.74 2.45
CA ASN A 133 -25.42 0.14 3.79
C ASN A 133 -24.20 0.44 4.68
N VAL A 134 -23.06 0.75 4.05
CA VAL A 134 -21.79 1.05 4.73
C VAL A 134 -21.15 2.30 4.15
N PRO A 135 -20.29 2.98 4.92
CA PRO A 135 -19.51 4.11 4.41
C PRO A 135 -18.55 3.63 3.30
N VAL A 136 -18.59 4.32 2.15
CA VAL A 136 -17.62 4.15 1.08
C VAL A 136 -16.82 5.44 0.95
N CYS A 137 -15.49 5.32 0.95
CA CYS A 137 -14.55 6.40 0.71
C CYS A 137 -13.48 5.95 -0.29
N ILE A 138 -13.43 6.59 -1.44
CA ILE A 138 -12.44 6.31 -2.49
C ILE A 138 -11.48 7.50 -2.58
N ASN A 139 -10.19 7.24 -2.56
CA ASN A 139 -9.16 8.26 -2.77
C ASN A 139 -8.61 8.20 -4.21
N SER A 140 -8.42 9.38 -4.80
CA SER A 140 -7.71 9.50 -6.08
C SER A 140 -6.27 8.99 -5.98
N LEU A 141 -5.66 8.73 -7.14
CA LEU A 141 -4.28 8.23 -7.23
C LEU A 141 -3.28 9.13 -6.48
N ASP A 142 -3.46 10.44 -6.55
CA ASP A 142 -2.63 11.45 -5.90
C ASP A 142 -3.10 11.84 -4.49
N TYR A 143 -4.17 11.23 -3.99
CA TYR A 143 -4.79 11.53 -2.69
C TYR A 143 -5.27 12.98 -2.52
N GLN A 144 -5.45 13.74 -3.61
CA GLN A 144 -5.96 15.12 -3.54
C GLN A 144 -7.48 15.20 -3.55
N VAL A 145 -8.15 14.14 -3.98
CA VAL A 145 -9.60 14.05 -4.06
C VAL A 145 -10.09 12.79 -3.35
N SER A 146 -11.14 12.93 -2.56
CA SER A 146 -11.90 11.80 -2.02
C SER A 146 -13.34 11.83 -2.51
N MET A 147 -13.88 10.67 -2.81
CA MET A 147 -15.25 10.43 -3.25
C MET A 147 -15.96 9.60 -2.19
N LEU A 148 -17.08 10.10 -1.67
CA LEU A 148 -17.87 9.46 -0.61
C LEU A 148 -19.29 9.19 -1.10
N ASN A 149 -19.85 8.04 -0.70
CA ASN A 149 -21.27 7.80 -0.80
C ASN A 149 -22.03 8.61 0.28
N THR A 150 -23.36 8.61 0.23
CA THR A 150 -24.19 9.31 1.22
C THR A 150 -23.89 8.85 2.64
N TYR A 151 -23.70 7.53 2.84
CA TYR A 151 -23.39 6.98 4.16
C TYR A 151 -22.00 7.42 4.66
N GLY A 152 -21.02 7.55 3.77
CA GLY A 152 -19.68 8.08 4.07
C GLY A 152 -19.71 9.54 4.48
N LEU A 153 -20.47 10.39 3.79
CA LEU A 153 -20.64 11.81 4.20
C LEU A 153 -21.21 11.95 5.61
N LEU A 154 -22.20 11.12 5.97
CA LEU A 154 -22.80 11.09 7.31
C LEU A 154 -21.84 10.55 8.37
N TYR A 155 -21.12 9.50 8.04
CA TYR A 155 -20.18 8.82 8.93
C TYR A 155 -19.03 9.73 9.35
N TYR A 156 -18.39 10.39 8.38
CA TYR A 156 -17.27 11.30 8.64
C TYR A 156 -17.70 12.68 9.13
N LYS A 157 -19.01 12.99 9.16
CA LYS A 157 -19.55 14.27 9.65
C LYS A 157 -18.90 15.49 9.02
N ILE A 158 -18.52 15.41 7.75
CA ILE A 158 -17.91 16.53 7.04
C ILE A 158 -18.92 17.67 6.92
N PRO A 159 -18.62 18.89 7.44
CA PRO A 159 -19.52 20.00 7.33
C PRO A 159 -19.68 20.43 5.87
N PHE A 160 -20.91 20.50 5.38
CA PHE A 160 -21.18 20.86 3.97
C PHE A 160 -20.69 22.26 3.59
N TYR A 161 -20.60 23.18 4.55
CA TYR A 161 -20.07 24.53 4.34
C TYR A 161 -18.54 24.59 4.34
N MET A 162 -17.84 23.48 4.57
CA MET A 162 -16.39 23.47 4.58
C MET A 162 -15.84 23.65 3.16
N ASN A 163 -14.84 24.52 3.02
CA ASN A 163 -14.18 24.74 1.75
C ASN A 163 -13.53 23.42 1.26
N GLY A 164 -13.89 23.04 0.03
CA GLY A 164 -13.46 21.80 -0.60
C GLY A 164 -14.53 20.72 -0.68
N VAL A 165 -15.71 20.93 -0.09
CA VAL A 165 -16.90 20.09 -0.36
C VAL A 165 -17.53 20.58 -1.65
N GLU A 166 -17.61 19.73 -2.67
CA GLU A 166 -18.21 20.07 -3.95
C GLU A 166 -19.74 19.98 -3.88
N MET A 167 -20.41 21.00 -4.41
CA MET A 167 -21.87 21.11 -4.42
C MET A 167 -22.41 21.01 -5.84
N ASP A 168 -23.58 20.43 -5.98
CA ASP A 168 -24.36 20.49 -7.23
C ASP A 168 -25.06 21.87 -7.39
N GLU A 169 -25.77 22.04 -8.51
CA GLU A 169 -26.55 23.25 -8.83
C GLU A 169 -27.66 23.60 -7.82
N ASN A 170 -28.09 22.62 -7.03
CA ASN A 170 -29.12 22.75 -5.99
C ASN A 170 -28.50 22.99 -4.59
N GLY A 171 -27.18 23.14 -4.50
CA GLY A 171 -26.49 23.30 -3.22
C GLY A 171 -26.42 22.02 -2.39
N VAL A 172 -26.49 20.85 -3.00
CA VAL A 172 -26.38 19.56 -2.34
C VAL A 172 -24.97 18.99 -2.56
N ALA A 173 -24.34 18.48 -1.51
CA ALA A 173 -22.99 17.91 -1.60
C ALA A 173 -22.96 16.72 -2.58
N THR A 174 -22.04 16.77 -3.55
CA THR A 174 -21.87 15.72 -4.56
C THR A 174 -21.15 14.47 -4.01
N GLY A 175 -20.54 14.56 -2.83
CA GLY A 175 -19.68 13.51 -2.27
C GLY A 175 -18.23 13.64 -2.70
N ILE A 176 -17.90 14.54 -3.60
CA ILE A 176 -16.52 14.82 -4.01
C ILE A 176 -15.93 15.85 -3.06
N ILE A 177 -14.81 15.49 -2.44
CA ILE A 177 -14.14 16.27 -1.39
C ILE A 177 -12.73 16.58 -1.85
N ARG A 178 -12.35 17.87 -1.75
CA ARG A 178 -11.04 18.38 -2.18
C ARG A 178 -10.39 19.24 -1.10
N GLY A 179 -9.12 19.55 -1.29
CA GLY A 179 -8.41 20.56 -0.51
C GLY A 179 -8.54 20.40 1.01
N ARG A 180 -9.04 21.45 1.69
CA ARG A 180 -9.09 21.49 3.15
C ARG A 180 -10.03 20.45 3.77
N ALA A 181 -11.17 20.21 3.15
CA ALA A 181 -12.11 19.18 3.60
C ALA A 181 -11.51 17.77 3.42
N ASN A 182 -10.77 17.53 2.33
CA ASN A 182 -10.08 16.26 2.11
C ASN A 182 -8.95 16.02 3.14
N ALA A 183 -8.22 17.06 3.53
CA ALA A 183 -7.21 16.98 4.57
C ALA A 183 -7.80 16.58 5.93
N ALA A 184 -8.97 17.15 6.30
CA ALA A 184 -9.69 16.80 7.53
C ALA A 184 -10.14 15.34 7.51
N LEU A 185 -10.73 14.87 6.40
CA LEU A 185 -11.16 13.49 6.21
C LEU A 185 -10.01 12.49 6.40
N ARG A 186 -8.83 12.79 5.85
CA ARG A 186 -7.64 11.92 5.98
C ARG A 186 -7.13 11.82 7.41
N THR A 187 -7.26 12.86 8.20
CA THR A 187 -6.89 12.87 9.62
C THR A 187 -7.77 11.90 10.41
N ASP A 188 -9.08 11.93 10.18
CA ASP A 188 -10.02 11.02 10.84
C ASP A 188 -9.77 9.56 10.46
N GLN A 189 -9.45 9.29 9.20
CA GLN A 189 -9.08 7.93 8.75
C GLN A 189 -7.83 7.40 9.48
N LEU A 190 -6.85 8.25 9.74
CA LEU A 190 -5.63 7.87 10.48
C LEU A 190 -5.92 7.60 11.96
N GLU A 191 -6.84 8.34 12.57
CA GLU A 191 -7.24 8.12 13.97
C GLU A 191 -7.99 6.80 14.16
N ILE A 192 -8.86 6.43 13.24
CA ILE A 192 -9.53 5.12 13.23
C ILE A 192 -8.51 3.99 13.14
N GLY A 193 -7.49 4.11 12.30
CA GLY A 193 -6.39 3.16 12.22
C GLY A 193 -5.60 3.02 13.53
N ARG A 194 -5.42 4.11 14.28
CA ARG A 194 -4.78 4.11 15.61
C ARG A 194 -5.63 3.42 16.68
N ALA A 195 -6.95 3.61 16.67
CA ALA A 195 -7.86 2.96 17.61
C ALA A 195 -7.82 1.44 17.42
N SER A 196 -7.88 0.95 16.19
CA SER A 196 -7.81 -0.49 15.88
C SER A 196 -6.47 -1.15 16.26
N CYS A 197 -5.38 -0.40 16.28
CA CYS A 197 -4.09 -0.88 16.77
C CYS A 197 -4.02 -0.97 18.31
N ARG A 198 -4.76 -0.13 19.04
CA ARG A 198 -4.80 -0.15 20.51
C ARG A 198 -5.62 -1.30 21.10
N GLU A 199 -6.62 -1.78 20.39
CA GLU A 199 -7.47 -2.89 20.84
C GLU A 199 -6.83 -4.28 20.70
N ARG A 200 -5.64 -4.39 20.08
CA ARG A 200 -4.93 -5.67 19.85
C ARG A 200 -3.68 -5.87 20.72
N VAL A 201 -3.53 -5.08 21.76
CA VAL A 201 -2.41 -5.24 22.72
C VAL A 201 -2.93 -5.72 24.05
#